data_30ff90f964d61f6da2047f40915f2ca5
#
_entry.id   30ff90f964d61f6da2047f40915f2ca5
#
_cell.length_a   1.000
_cell.length_b   1.000
_cell.length_c   1.000
_cell.angle_alpha   90.00
_cell.angle_beta   90.00
_cell.angle_gamma   90.00
#
_symmetry.space_group_name_H-M   'P 1'
#
loop_
_entity.id
_entity.type
_entity.pdbx_description
1 polymer ?
#
loop_
_entity_poly.entity_id
_entity_poly.type
_entity_poly.pdbx_seq_one_letter_code
_entity_poly.pdbx_strand_id
1 'polypeptide(L)'
;RWLGMVPPDEEYSRRLPAEQLTCLTPDLIAKLKPQPVHQLARDLARRRLEASRARLADLDPPARRKQLRLTWGSILGEIAPQSLPVVVRVREQESADGVRVEHLRLETEPGIVVPVLMLIPKNASAASPAAVVVAFCESGKAEMLTARRVEFARLLDAGIAVCLPDLRGFGESSPGGSVGRGSAMTTLSCRNQVLGQTLVGSRLRDLRSVLRYARSRADTGDGIAVWGDSLAPVNPRDRSEVVPHGADNPNVQSQPEGGLLAMFAALFEDEIDVVYAHGSFASFGFLLDSRFLYAPHASIIPGALAQSDVCDVASALAPRALWVAGTIDGVNKRCSKEKSTAALRPTINTYRAAGAEDHLKLGFAGGVADWTIEQLSK
;
A
#
# COMPACT_ATOMS: atom_id res chain seq x y z
N ARG A 1 43.80 -28.17 9.13
CA ARG A 1 44.76 -28.43 8.03
C ARG A 1 44.37 -27.80 6.69
N TRP A 2 43.21 -27.15 6.60
CA TRP A 2 42.69 -26.56 5.36
C TRP A 2 43.49 -25.33 4.91
N LEU A 3 44.13 -24.61 5.86
CA LEU A 3 44.94 -23.44 5.59
C LEU A 3 46.44 -23.66 5.73
N GLY A 4 46.91 -24.93 5.89
CA GLY A 4 48.35 -25.23 6.09
C GLY A 4 48.89 -24.71 7.44
N MET A 5 48.09 -24.20 8.32
CA MET A 5 48.48 -23.69 9.63
C MET A 5 48.28 -24.78 10.70
N VAL A 6 49.23 -24.82 11.64
CA VAL A 6 49.07 -25.60 12.86
C VAL A 6 48.21 -24.76 13.82
N PRO A 7 47.05 -25.28 14.26
CA PRO A 7 46.25 -24.53 15.24
C PRO A 7 47.07 -24.39 16.52
N PRO A 8 46.99 -23.23 17.22
CA PRO A 8 47.62 -23.08 18.52
C PRO A 8 47.02 -24.09 19.52
N ASP A 9 47.86 -24.59 20.44
CA ASP A 9 47.44 -25.54 21.47
C ASP A 9 46.42 -24.95 22.46
N GLU A 10 46.35 -23.60 22.55
CA GLU A 10 45.40 -22.90 23.37
C GLU A 10 44.65 -21.82 22.52
N GLU A 11 43.35 -21.72 22.76
CA GLU A 11 42.52 -20.68 22.16
C GLU A 11 42.95 -19.30 22.68
N TYR A 12 43.02 -18.29 21.76
CA TYR A 12 43.36 -16.95 22.11
C TYR A 12 42.39 -16.36 23.13
N SER A 13 42.80 -16.27 24.37
CA SER A 13 41.96 -15.82 25.50
C SER A 13 42.12 -14.33 25.85
N ARG A 14 43.18 -13.67 25.36
CA ARG A 14 43.45 -12.27 25.63
C ARG A 14 42.62 -11.36 24.73
N ARG A 15 41.44 -10.96 25.21
CA ARG A 15 40.61 -9.99 24.51
C ARG A 15 41.17 -8.58 24.69
N LEU A 16 41.35 -7.86 23.56
CA LEU A 16 41.71 -6.46 23.61
C LEU A 16 40.46 -5.63 23.98
N PRO A 17 40.63 -4.54 24.76
CA PRO A 17 39.57 -3.59 25.02
C PRO A 17 38.96 -3.05 23.71
N ALA A 18 37.64 -2.75 23.71
CA ALA A 18 36.92 -2.25 22.54
C ALA A 18 37.57 -0.97 21.96
N GLU A 19 38.13 -0.12 22.81
CA GLU A 19 38.80 1.12 22.42
C GLU A 19 40.05 0.88 21.57
N GLN A 20 40.76 -0.23 21.81
CA GLN A 20 41.94 -0.63 21.00
C GLN A 20 41.55 -1.30 19.68
N LEU A 21 40.31 -1.76 19.56
CA LEU A 21 39.76 -2.38 18.35
C LEU A 21 38.97 -1.40 17.50
N THR A 22 38.71 -0.19 18.03
CA THR A 22 37.91 0.83 17.34
C THR A 22 38.72 1.47 16.21
N CYS A 23 38.33 1.21 14.95
CA CYS A 23 38.96 1.82 13.78
C CYS A 23 38.54 3.28 13.56
N LEU A 24 37.31 3.62 13.94
CA LEU A 24 36.77 4.98 13.86
C LEU A 24 36.85 5.65 15.24
N THR A 25 38.00 6.21 15.56
CA THR A 25 38.18 6.98 16.80
C THR A 25 37.36 8.27 16.77
N PRO A 26 37.00 8.88 17.92
CA PRO A 26 36.28 10.15 17.98
C PRO A 26 36.94 11.25 17.12
N ASP A 27 38.27 11.36 17.16
CA ASP A 27 39.02 12.33 16.39
C ASP A 27 38.92 12.07 14.87
N LEU A 28 38.96 10.81 14.46
CA LEU A 28 38.80 10.42 13.07
C LEU A 28 37.38 10.67 12.57
N ILE A 29 36.37 10.37 13.40
CA ILE A 29 34.96 10.70 13.12
C ILE A 29 34.76 12.20 12.94
N ALA A 30 35.33 13.02 13.84
CA ALA A 30 35.27 14.48 13.77
C ALA A 30 35.94 15.03 12.50
N LYS A 31 37.05 14.41 12.05
CA LYS A 31 37.79 14.76 10.82
C LYS A 31 37.02 14.30 9.56
N LEU A 32 36.59 13.06 9.50
CA LEU A 32 35.95 12.47 8.31
C LEU A 32 34.50 12.88 8.15
N LYS A 33 33.80 13.21 9.24
CA LYS A 33 32.37 13.54 9.28
C LYS A 33 31.53 12.57 8.44
N PRO A 34 31.59 11.25 8.72
CA PRO A 34 30.91 10.25 7.92
C PRO A 34 29.41 10.51 7.91
N GLN A 35 28.79 10.48 6.71
CA GLN A 35 27.36 10.65 6.57
C GLN A 35 26.63 9.34 6.93
N PRO A 36 25.50 9.42 7.65
CA PRO A 36 24.64 8.25 7.88
C PRO A 36 24.12 7.67 6.57
N VAL A 37 24.04 6.33 6.49
CA VAL A 37 23.64 5.61 5.27
C VAL A 37 22.27 6.07 4.73
N HIS A 38 21.29 6.33 5.61
CA HIS A 38 19.97 6.81 5.17
C HIS A 38 20.03 8.18 4.50
N GLN A 39 20.95 9.07 4.90
CA GLN A 39 21.15 10.37 4.24
C GLN A 39 21.76 10.21 2.86
N LEU A 40 22.77 9.35 2.72
CA LEU A 40 23.35 9.01 1.41
C LEU A 40 22.29 8.40 0.48
N ALA A 41 21.48 7.48 0.99
CA ALA A 41 20.39 6.87 0.25
C ALA A 41 19.34 7.91 -0.19
N ARG A 42 18.98 8.84 0.70
CA ARG A 42 18.04 9.93 0.40
C ARG A 42 18.58 10.86 -0.70
N ASP A 43 19.86 11.24 -0.63
CA ASP A 43 20.48 12.10 -1.64
C ASP A 43 20.58 11.41 -3.01
N LEU A 44 20.86 10.11 -3.02
CA LEU A 44 20.85 9.30 -4.23
C LEU A 44 19.43 9.20 -4.81
N ALA A 45 18.44 8.89 -3.97
CA ALA A 45 17.04 8.78 -4.37
C ALA A 45 16.54 10.09 -4.97
N ARG A 46 16.82 11.23 -4.33
CA ARG A 46 16.43 12.56 -4.85
C ARG A 46 16.97 12.79 -6.26
N ARG A 47 18.26 12.57 -6.49
CA ARG A 47 18.89 12.73 -7.82
C ARG A 47 18.27 11.82 -8.88
N ARG A 48 17.98 10.56 -8.52
CA ARG A 48 17.35 9.59 -9.44
C ARG A 48 15.92 9.98 -9.77
N LEU A 49 15.17 10.41 -8.77
CA LEU A 49 13.77 10.85 -8.93
C LEU A 49 13.68 12.12 -9.79
N GLU A 50 14.56 13.10 -9.57
CA GLU A 50 14.66 14.31 -10.39
C GLU A 50 14.96 13.97 -11.85
N ALA A 51 15.93 13.08 -12.10
CA ALA A 51 16.26 12.61 -13.45
C ALA A 51 15.09 11.85 -14.11
N SER A 52 14.34 11.05 -13.35
CA SER A 52 13.16 10.35 -13.86
C SER A 52 12.04 11.34 -14.21
N ARG A 53 11.75 12.29 -13.33
CA ARG A 53 10.73 13.32 -13.57
C ARG A 53 11.06 14.20 -14.78
N ALA A 54 12.35 14.54 -14.98
CA ALA A 54 12.79 15.28 -16.16
C ALA A 54 12.46 14.52 -17.46
N ARG A 55 12.63 13.19 -17.49
CA ARG A 55 12.25 12.37 -18.66
C ARG A 55 10.73 12.30 -18.92
N LEU A 56 9.91 12.47 -17.87
CA LEU A 56 8.46 12.44 -17.96
C LEU A 56 7.85 13.84 -18.21
N ALA A 57 8.64 14.90 -18.07
CA ALA A 57 8.14 16.27 -18.08
C ALA A 57 7.50 16.66 -19.42
N ASP A 58 8.10 16.23 -20.53
CA ASP A 58 7.66 16.57 -21.89
C ASP A 58 6.52 15.68 -22.41
N LEU A 59 6.14 14.63 -21.65
CA LEU A 59 5.05 13.75 -22.03
C LEU A 59 3.68 14.35 -21.68
N ASP A 60 2.73 14.22 -22.60
CA ASP A 60 1.34 14.51 -22.30
C ASP A 60 0.77 13.55 -21.24
N PRO A 61 -0.37 13.86 -20.61
CA PRO A 61 -0.92 13.04 -19.53
C PRO A 61 -1.17 11.56 -19.91
N PRO A 62 -1.74 11.21 -21.09
CA PRO A 62 -1.88 9.82 -21.51
C PRO A 62 -0.54 9.09 -21.68
N ALA A 63 0.42 9.71 -22.37
CA ALA A 63 1.76 9.13 -22.58
C ALA A 63 2.51 8.95 -21.24
N ARG A 64 2.41 9.93 -20.33
CA ARG A 64 2.98 9.85 -18.98
C ARG A 64 2.35 8.70 -18.19
N ARG A 65 1.03 8.54 -18.21
CA ARG A 65 0.34 7.40 -17.55
C ARG A 65 0.81 6.07 -18.13
N LYS A 66 0.89 5.95 -19.46
CA LYS A 66 1.40 4.75 -20.12
C LYS A 66 2.83 4.43 -19.67
N GLN A 67 3.72 5.43 -19.62
CA GLN A 67 5.09 5.24 -19.17
C GLN A 67 5.16 4.82 -17.69
N LEU A 68 4.34 5.41 -16.82
CA LEU A 68 4.26 5.00 -15.41
C LEU A 68 3.76 3.56 -15.26
N ARG A 69 2.77 3.13 -16.05
CA ARG A 69 2.31 1.73 -16.07
C ARG A 69 3.43 0.77 -16.45
N LEU A 70 4.20 1.07 -17.51
CA LEU A 70 5.34 0.25 -17.91
C LEU A 70 6.40 0.17 -16.81
N THR A 71 6.75 1.30 -16.24
CA THR A 71 7.76 1.41 -15.20
C THR A 71 7.35 0.68 -13.93
N TRP A 72 6.16 0.97 -13.40
CA TRP A 72 5.67 0.29 -12.19
C TRP A 72 5.42 -1.19 -12.42
N GLY A 73 4.91 -1.58 -13.60
CA GLY A 73 4.75 -2.99 -13.95
C GLY A 73 6.08 -3.75 -13.89
N SER A 74 7.17 -3.14 -14.38
CA SER A 74 8.48 -3.80 -14.37
C SER A 74 9.09 -4.01 -12.98
N ILE A 75 8.80 -3.12 -12.01
CA ILE A 75 9.37 -3.23 -10.64
C ILE A 75 8.44 -3.93 -9.65
N LEU A 76 7.14 -3.95 -9.91
CA LEU A 76 6.16 -4.69 -9.11
C LEU A 76 6.18 -6.20 -9.41
N GLY A 77 6.59 -6.56 -10.62
CA GLY A 77 6.59 -7.93 -11.12
C GLY A 77 5.32 -8.28 -11.89
N GLU A 78 4.92 -9.54 -11.89
CA GLU A 78 3.72 -10.00 -12.60
C GLU A 78 2.43 -9.53 -11.89
N ILE A 79 1.88 -8.43 -12.36
CA ILE A 79 0.69 -7.79 -11.78
C ILE A 79 -0.59 -8.00 -12.61
N ALA A 80 -0.48 -8.57 -13.81
CA ALA A 80 -1.63 -8.80 -14.68
C ALA A 80 -2.39 -10.07 -14.26
N PRO A 81 -3.72 -9.99 -14.05
CA PRO A 81 -4.52 -11.19 -13.89
C PRO A 81 -4.47 -12.04 -15.16
N GLN A 82 -4.26 -13.35 -15.03
CA GLN A 82 -4.13 -14.26 -16.17
C GLN A 82 -5.49 -14.58 -16.81
N SER A 83 -6.53 -14.71 -15.98
CA SER A 83 -7.91 -15.02 -16.40
C SER A 83 -8.91 -14.40 -15.45
N LEU A 84 -10.20 -14.57 -15.71
CA LEU A 84 -11.21 -14.40 -14.68
C LEU A 84 -10.98 -15.44 -13.57
N PRO A 85 -11.08 -15.05 -12.30
CA PRO A 85 -10.87 -15.98 -11.20
C PRO A 85 -11.94 -17.07 -11.20
N VAL A 86 -11.55 -18.29 -10.82
CA VAL A 86 -12.52 -19.35 -10.54
C VAL A 86 -13.26 -18.98 -9.27
N VAL A 87 -14.58 -18.98 -9.35
CA VAL A 87 -15.46 -18.54 -8.24
C VAL A 87 -16.09 -19.74 -7.57
N VAL A 88 -15.87 -19.88 -6.28
CA VAL A 88 -16.60 -20.82 -5.43
C VAL A 88 -17.39 -20.01 -4.40
N ARG A 89 -18.72 -20.03 -4.52
CA ARG A 89 -19.59 -19.47 -3.51
C ARG A 89 -19.69 -20.46 -2.36
N VAL A 90 -19.21 -20.05 -1.18
CA VAL A 90 -19.19 -20.92 0.01
C VAL A 90 -20.51 -20.86 0.74
N ARG A 91 -21.09 -19.66 0.83
CA ARG A 91 -22.35 -19.41 1.55
C ARG A 91 -23.06 -18.18 0.98
N GLU A 92 -24.36 -18.23 0.98
CA GLU A 92 -25.26 -17.10 0.70
C GLU A 92 -26.30 -17.01 1.80
N GLN A 93 -26.60 -15.80 2.24
CA GLN A 93 -27.65 -15.51 3.22
C GLN A 93 -28.23 -14.12 2.95
N GLU A 94 -29.44 -13.90 3.39
CA GLU A 94 -30.07 -12.59 3.39
C GLU A 94 -30.13 -12.03 4.81
N SER A 95 -29.79 -10.74 4.96
CA SER A 95 -29.95 -10.04 6.26
C SER A 95 -31.40 -9.63 6.51
N ALA A 96 -31.70 -9.23 7.76
CA ALA A 96 -33.03 -8.74 8.12
C ALA A 96 -33.48 -7.53 7.28
N ASP A 97 -32.50 -6.73 6.75
CA ASP A 97 -32.78 -5.55 5.95
C ASP A 97 -32.79 -5.84 4.43
N GLY A 98 -32.77 -7.13 4.05
CA GLY A 98 -32.78 -7.57 2.65
C GLY A 98 -31.47 -7.44 1.90
N VAL A 99 -30.37 -7.20 2.58
CA VAL A 99 -29.02 -7.22 1.98
C VAL A 99 -28.59 -8.66 1.75
N ARG A 100 -28.26 -9.00 0.50
CA ARG A 100 -27.69 -10.30 0.15
C ARG A 100 -26.22 -10.34 0.52
N VAL A 101 -25.83 -11.31 1.31
CA VAL A 101 -24.47 -11.53 1.80
C VAL A 101 -23.92 -12.80 1.17
N GLU A 102 -22.86 -12.68 0.39
CA GLU A 102 -22.20 -13.82 -0.25
C GLU A 102 -20.76 -13.98 0.28
N HIS A 103 -20.45 -15.17 0.76
CA HIS A 103 -19.09 -15.59 1.09
C HIS A 103 -18.49 -16.33 -0.10
N LEU A 104 -17.43 -15.78 -0.65
CA LEU A 104 -16.81 -16.27 -1.88
C LEU A 104 -15.34 -16.64 -1.65
N ARG A 105 -14.85 -17.57 -2.47
CA ARG A 105 -13.43 -17.84 -2.67
C ARG A 105 -13.14 -17.61 -4.13
N LEU A 106 -12.22 -16.69 -4.41
CA LEU A 106 -11.76 -16.41 -5.77
C LEU A 106 -10.37 -17.00 -5.93
N GLU A 107 -10.22 -18.01 -6.75
CA GLU A 107 -8.91 -18.51 -7.13
C GLU A 107 -8.34 -17.59 -8.21
N THR A 108 -7.42 -16.72 -7.81
CA THR A 108 -6.82 -15.68 -8.67
C THR A 108 -5.64 -16.20 -9.47
N GLU A 109 -5.01 -17.25 -8.99
CA GLU A 109 -3.92 -18.02 -9.62
C GLU A 109 -4.04 -19.48 -9.13
N PRO A 110 -3.45 -20.47 -9.82
CA PRO A 110 -3.45 -21.85 -9.34
C PRO A 110 -2.96 -21.95 -7.89
N GLY A 111 -3.85 -22.37 -6.99
CA GLY A 111 -3.56 -22.50 -5.56
C GLY A 111 -3.55 -21.23 -4.75
N ILE A 112 -3.81 -20.07 -5.34
CA ILE A 112 -3.95 -18.78 -4.64
C ILE A 112 -5.43 -18.39 -4.56
N VAL A 113 -5.97 -18.44 -3.36
CA VAL A 113 -7.37 -18.16 -3.08
C VAL A 113 -7.51 -16.86 -2.28
N VAL A 114 -8.34 -15.96 -2.77
CA VAL A 114 -8.73 -14.70 -2.11
C VAL A 114 -10.12 -14.88 -1.52
N PRO A 115 -10.28 -14.90 -0.19
CA PRO A 115 -11.59 -14.87 0.46
C PRO A 115 -12.24 -13.50 0.26
N VAL A 116 -13.49 -13.49 -0.17
CA VAL A 116 -14.25 -12.26 -0.44
C VAL A 116 -15.60 -12.33 0.25
N LEU A 117 -16.00 -11.22 0.86
CA LEU A 117 -17.35 -10.98 1.32
C LEU A 117 -18.01 -9.94 0.41
N MET A 118 -19.11 -10.33 -0.23
CA MET A 118 -19.96 -9.41 -1.00
C MET A 118 -21.20 -9.05 -0.20
N LEU A 119 -21.46 -7.75 -0.09
CA LEU A 119 -22.70 -7.20 0.46
C LEU A 119 -23.43 -6.51 -0.69
N ILE A 120 -24.58 -7.03 -1.06
CA ILE A 120 -25.31 -6.60 -2.26
C ILE A 120 -26.65 -6.03 -1.81
N PRO A 121 -26.96 -4.76 -2.15
CA PRO A 121 -28.20 -4.13 -1.75
C PRO A 121 -29.40 -4.84 -2.40
N LYS A 122 -30.53 -4.88 -1.70
CA LYS A 122 -31.76 -5.61 -2.10
C LYS A 122 -32.28 -5.26 -3.51
N ASN A 123 -32.04 -4.05 -3.95
CA ASN A 123 -32.51 -3.55 -5.25
C ASN A 123 -31.56 -3.88 -6.40
N ALA A 124 -30.36 -4.40 -6.13
CA ALA A 124 -29.39 -4.74 -7.15
C ALA A 124 -29.81 -6.02 -7.88
N SER A 125 -29.84 -5.95 -9.21
CA SER A 125 -30.20 -7.05 -10.10
C SER A 125 -29.57 -6.87 -11.46
N ALA A 126 -29.70 -7.87 -12.35
CA ALA A 126 -29.22 -7.75 -13.74
C ALA A 126 -29.95 -6.64 -14.53
N ALA A 127 -31.17 -6.25 -14.12
CA ALA A 127 -31.89 -5.14 -14.76
C ALA A 127 -31.57 -3.77 -14.15
N SER A 128 -30.97 -3.75 -12.95
CA SER A 128 -30.53 -2.55 -12.22
C SER A 128 -29.25 -2.87 -11.46
N PRO A 129 -28.12 -2.94 -12.15
CA PRO A 129 -26.84 -3.26 -11.51
C PRO A 129 -26.41 -2.14 -10.57
N ALA A 130 -25.84 -2.51 -9.43
CA ALA A 130 -25.34 -1.57 -8.45
C ALA A 130 -23.91 -1.12 -8.78
N ALA A 131 -23.56 0.13 -8.50
CA ALA A 131 -22.17 0.51 -8.35
C ALA A 131 -21.51 -0.32 -7.23
N VAL A 132 -20.21 -0.50 -7.27
CA VAL A 132 -19.49 -1.33 -6.31
C VAL A 132 -18.30 -0.62 -5.68
N VAL A 133 -18.18 -0.68 -4.37
CA VAL A 133 -17.00 -0.27 -3.62
C VAL A 133 -16.19 -1.51 -3.26
N VAL A 134 -14.98 -1.64 -3.79
CA VAL A 134 -14.02 -2.68 -3.38
C VAL A 134 -13.17 -2.10 -2.25
N ALA A 135 -13.40 -2.56 -1.02
CA ALA A 135 -12.81 -2.00 0.19
C ALA A 135 -11.94 -3.03 0.91
N PHE A 136 -10.73 -2.66 1.31
CA PHE A 136 -9.76 -3.56 1.94
C PHE A 136 -8.76 -2.84 2.83
N CYS A 137 -8.20 -3.57 3.78
CA CYS A 137 -7.08 -3.16 4.63
C CYS A 137 -6.22 -4.36 5.00
N GLU A 138 -5.01 -4.13 5.50
CA GLU A 138 -4.08 -5.21 5.89
C GLU A 138 -4.61 -6.06 7.06
N SER A 139 -5.41 -5.47 7.96
CA SER A 139 -6.04 -6.18 9.08
C SER A 139 -7.17 -7.12 8.62
N GLY A 140 -7.63 -6.99 7.39
CA GLY A 140 -8.64 -7.84 6.77
C GLY A 140 -10.07 -7.37 6.92
N LYS A 141 -10.97 -8.07 6.20
CA LYS A 141 -12.39 -7.71 6.05
C LYS A 141 -13.18 -7.71 7.36
N ALA A 142 -12.85 -8.59 8.30
CA ALA A 142 -13.55 -8.68 9.58
C ALA A 142 -13.35 -7.41 10.43
N GLU A 143 -12.09 -6.98 10.55
CA GLU A 143 -11.73 -5.74 11.25
C GLU A 143 -12.30 -4.53 10.51
N MET A 144 -12.24 -4.53 9.19
CA MET A 144 -12.78 -3.45 8.36
C MET A 144 -14.30 -3.31 8.51
N LEU A 145 -15.04 -4.43 8.51
CA LEU A 145 -16.49 -4.45 8.78
C LEU A 145 -16.81 -3.83 10.14
N THR A 146 -16.05 -4.17 11.17
CA THR A 146 -16.26 -3.64 12.52
C THR A 146 -15.96 -2.13 12.55
N ALA A 147 -14.82 -1.71 11.99
CA ALA A 147 -14.37 -0.33 12.06
C ALA A 147 -15.17 0.63 11.16
N ARG A 148 -15.71 0.14 10.04
CA ARG A 148 -16.40 0.93 8.99
C ARG A 148 -17.85 0.56 8.80
N ARG A 149 -18.49 -0.07 9.81
CA ARG A 149 -19.87 -0.55 9.71
C ARG A 149 -20.87 0.55 9.34
N VAL A 150 -20.70 1.77 9.84
CA VAL A 150 -21.61 2.89 9.58
C VAL A 150 -21.48 3.35 8.12
N GLU A 151 -20.25 3.44 7.63
CA GLU A 151 -19.96 3.82 6.25
C GLU A 151 -20.49 2.77 5.27
N PHE A 152 -20.31 1.48 5.56
CA PHE A 152 -20.85 0.41 4.71
C PHE A 152 -22.38 0.35 4.71
N ALA A 153 -23.01 0.56 5.85
CA ALA A 153 -24.48 0.67 5.91
C ALA A 153 -24.99 1.81 5.01
N ARG A 154 -24.34 2.99 5.06
CA ARG A 154 -24.69 4.14 4.20
C ARG A 154 -24.52 3.83 2.71
N LEU A 155 -23.45 3.14 2.32
CA LEU A 155 -23.26 2.72 0.92
C LEU A 155 -24.37 1.79 0.47
N LEU A 156 -24.71 0.78 1.28
CA LEU A 156 -25.79 -0.17 0.98
C LEU A 156 -27.16 0.51 0.91
N ASP A 157 -27.45 1.44 1.82
CA ASP A 157 -28.68 2.25 1.80
C ASP A 157 -28.77 3.13 0.55
N ALA A 158 -27.64 3.58 0.02
CA ALA A 158 -27.56 4.31 -1.24
C ALA A 158 -27.61 3.40 -2.49
N GLY A 159 -27.78 2.09 -2.33
CA GLY A 159 -27.84 1.14 -3.42
C GLY A 159 -26.48 0.73 -3.99
N ILE A 160 -25.40 0.96 -3.25
CA ILE A 160 -24.02 0.64 -3.66
C ILE A 160 -23.58 -0.66 -3.00
N ALA A 161 -23.13 -1.62 -3.79
CA ALA A 161 -22.59 -2.89 -3.30
C ALA A 161 -21.20 -2.70 -2.66
N VAL A 162 -20.89 -3.53 -1.66
CA VAL A 162 -19.58 -3.52 -0.97
C VAL A 162 -18.92 -4.88 -1.15
N CYS A 163 -17.70 -4.87 -1.71
CA CYS A 163 -16.84 -6.03 -1.91
C CYS A 163 -15.65 -5.95 -0.97
N LEU A 164 -15.49 -6.91 -0.08
CA LEU A 164 -14.44 -6.94 0.94
C LEU A 164 -13.52 -8.14 0.73
N PRO A 165 -12.43 -8.01 -0.03
CA PRO A 165 -11.45 -9.07 -0.21
C PRO A 165 -10.40 -9.08 0.90
N ASP A 166 -9.97 -10.28 1.32
CA ASP A 166 -8.71 -10.49 2.02
C ASP A 166 -7.63 -10.91 1.00
N LEU A 167 -6.90 -9.91 0.50
CA LEU A 167 -5.80 -10.15 -0.44
C LEU A 167 -4.73 -11.03 0.22
N ARG A 168 -3.83 -11.64 -0.58
CA ARG A 168 -2.82 -12.56 -0.01
C ARG A 168 -2.03 -11.91 1.13
N GLY A 169 -2.05 -12.57 2.27
CA GLY A 169 -1.41 -12.12 3.49
C GLY A 169 -2.21 -11.08 4.29
N PHE A 170 -3.43 -10.72 3.88
CA PHE A 170 -4.36 -9.90 4.65
C PHE A 170 -5.41 -10.77 5.34
N GLY A 171 -5.94 -10.31 6.46
CA GLY A 171 -7.07 -10.93 7.15
C GLY A 171 -6.98 -12.45 7.27
N GLU A 172 -7.95 -13.20 6.70
CA GLU A 172 -7.98 -14.66 6.72
C GLU A 172 -6.81 -15.30 5.94
N SER A 173 -6.21 -14.58 5.00
CA SER A 173 -5.05 -15.02 4.23
C SER A 173 -3.71 -14.70 4.92
N SER A 174 -3.75 -14.10 6.11
CA SER A 174 -2.55 -13.79 6.89
C SER A 174 -1.92 -15.08 7.43
N PRO A 175 -0.58 -15.24 7.32
CA PRO A 175 0.09 -16.36 7.95
C PRO A 175 0.09 -16.26 9.48
N GLY A 176 -0.39 -15.14 10.05
CA GLY A 176 -0.37 -14.89 11.49
C GLY A 176 1.04 -14.73 12.07
N GLY A 177 1.13 -14.77 13.39
CA GLY A 177 2.40 -14.71 14.11
C GLY A 177 2.90 -13.29 14.42
N SER A 178 4.18 -13.18 14.77
CA SER A 178 4.81 -11.91 15.13
C SER A 178 5.00 -10.98 13.92
N VAL A 179 5.08 -9.68 14.21
CA VAL A 179 5.47 -8.64 13.23
C VAL A 179 6.99 -8.41 13.27
N GLY A 180 7.53 -7.77 12.23
CA GLY A 180 8.94 -7.39 12.17
C GLY A 180 9.83 -8.34 11.39
N ARG A 181 11.14 -8.25 11.61
CA ARG A 181 12.18 -8.90 10.80
C ARG A 181 12.02 -10.42 10.67
N GLY A 182 11.67 -11.12 11.75
CA GLY A 182 11.50 -12.57 11.78
C GLY A 182 10.09 -13.07 11.46
N SER A 183 9.19 -12.20 11.02
CA SER A 183 7.81 -12.59 10.75
C SER A 183 7.68 -13.45 9.49
N ALA A 184 6.65 -14.28 9.46
CA ALA A 184 6.30 -15.06 8.26
C ALA A 184 6.04 -14.16 7.05
N MET A 185 5.45 -12.97 7.28
CA MET A 185 5.19 -11.97 6.23
C MET A 185 6.50 -11.41 5.66
N THR A 186 7.49 -11.09 6.48
CA THR A 186 8.81 -10.65 6.03
C THR A 186 9.48 -11.75 5.21
N THR A 187 9.42 -13.01 5.68
CA THR A 187 9.95 -14.17 4.95
C THR A 187 9.27 -14.33 3.57
N LEU A 188 7.95 -14.22 3.52
CA LEU A 188 7.20 -14.29 2.27
C LEU A 188 7.62 -13.16 1.31
N SER A 189 7.73 -11.94 1.81
CA SER A 189 8.17 -10.79 1.01
C SER A 189 9.59 -10.97 0.46
N CYS A 190 10.54 -11.44 1.27
CA CYS A 190 11.91 -11.73 0.83
C CYS A 190 11.93 -12.79 -0.27
N ARG A 191 11.14 -13.87 -0.12
CA ARG A 191 11.05 -14.93 -1.15
C ARG A 191 10.48 -14.40 -2.46
N ASN A 192 9.47 -13.55 -2.42
CA ASN A 192 8.95 -12.92 -3.63
C ASN A 192 10.05 -12.09 -4.33
N GLN A 193 10.84 -11.32 -3.58
CA GLN A 193 11.93 -10.50 -4.16
C GLN A 193 13.01 -11.37 -4.82
N VAL A 194 13.34 -12.53 -4.28
CA VAL A 194 14.27 -13.49 -4.92
C VAL A 194 13.76 -13.95 -6.28
N LEU A 195 12.44 -14.00 -6.45
CA LEU A 195 11.79 -14.37 -7.72
C LEU A 195 11.55 -13.18 -8.67
N GLY A 196 12.07 -11.99 -8.35
CA GLY A 196 11.81 -10.77 -9.13
C GLY A 196 10.40 -10.21 -8.98
N GLN A 197 9.69 -10.60 -7.91
CA GLN A 197 8.34 -10.17 -7.58
C GLN A 197 8.36 -9.28 -6.34
N THR A 198 7.36 -8.42 -6.19
CA THR A 198 7.10 -7.78 -4.90
C THR A 198 5.80 -8.31 -4.31
N LEU A 199 5.70 -8.30 -2.98
CA LEU A 199 4.44 -8.72 -2.36
C LEU A 199 3.31 -7.71 -2.65
N VAL A 200 3.65 -6.43 -2.76
CA VAL A 200 2.71 -5.38 -3.25
C VAL A 200 2.21 -5.72 -4.66
N GLY A 201 3.09 -6.14 -5.58
CA GLY A 201 2.71 -6.53 -6.94
C GLY A 201 1.81 -7.76 -6.96
N SER A 202 2.11 -8.77 -6.15
CA SER A 202 1.28 -9.97 -6.02
C SER A 202 -0.12 -9.64 -5.46
N ARG A 203 -0.21 -8.75 -4.46
CA ARG A 203 -1.48 -8.24 -3.92
C ARG A 203 -2.25 -7.39 -4.92
N LEU A 204 -1.54 -6.60 -5.71
CA LEU A 204 -2.16 -5.84 -6.81
C LEU A 204 -2.77 -6.78 -7.84
N ARG A 205 -2.14 -7.89 -8.18
CA ARG A 205 -2.71 -8.91 -9.07
C ARG A 205 -3.99 -9.51 -8.49
N ASP A 206 -3.99 -9.83 -7.19
CA ASP A 206 -5.20 -10.30 -6.50
C ASP A 206 -6.32 -9.27 -6.58
N LEU A 207 -6.03 -8.01 -6.24
CA LEU A 207 -7.02 -6.92 -6.28
C LEU A 207 -7.59 -6.72 -7.70
N ARG A 208 -6.75 -6.73 -8.72
CA ARG A 208 -7.18 -6.62 -10.12
C ARG A 208 -8.05 -7.80 -10.54
N SER A 209 -7.79 -9.01 -10.03
CA SER A 209 -8.64 -10.19 -10.23
C SER A 209 -10.01 -10.02 -9.57
N VAL A 210 -10.05 -9.48 -8.35
CA VAL A 210 -11.31 -9.14 -7.63
C VAL A 210 -12.10 -8.08 -8.39
N LEU A 211 -11.45 -7.03 -8.88
CA LEU A 211 -12.09 -5.98 -9.69
C LEU A 211 -12.70 -6.55 -10.97
N ARG A 212 -11.98 -7.43 -11.68
CA ARG A 212 -12.52 -8.12 -12.86
C ARG A 212 -13.73 -8.98 -12.51
N TYR A 213 -13.68 -9.71 -11.40
CA TYR A 213 -14.83 -10.48 -10.94
C TYR A 213 -16.01 -9.57 -10.62
N ALA A 214 -15.84 -8.51 -9.85
CA ALA A 214 -16.92 -7.58 -9.51
C ALA A 214 -17.59 -7.01 -10.77
N ARG A 215 -16.83 -6.66 -11.79
CA ARG A 215 -17.35 -6.18 -13.08
C ARG A 215 -18.03 -7.25 -13.92
N SER A 216 -17.64 -8.50 -13.79
CA SER A 216 -18.24 -9.60 -14.57
C SER A 216 -19.60 -10.03 -14.07
N ARG A 217 -20.04 -9.54 -12.91
CA ARG A 217 -21.33 -9.86 -12.32
C ARG A 217 -22.45 -9.11 -13.03
N ALA A 218 -23.59 -9.74 -13.16
CA ALA A 218 -24.76 -9.11 -13.76
C ALA A 218 -25.45 -8.10 -12.83
N ASP A 219 -25.29 -8.26 -11.50
CA ASP A 219 -25.94 -7.45 -10.49
C ASP A 219 -25.08 -6.30 -9.94
N THR A 220 -23.83 -6.19 -10.43
CA THR A 220 -22.93 -5.05 -10.15
C THR A 220 -22.22 -4.65 -11.42
N GLY A 221 -21.64 -3.44 -11.48
CA GLY A 221 -20.74 -3.12 -12.57
C GLY A 221 -20.74 -1.70 -13.11
N ASP A 222 -21.79 -0.93 -12.87
CA ASP A 222 -21.83 0.47 -13.32
C ASP A 222 -21.31 1.37 -12.20
N GLY A 223 -20.05 1.80 -12.33
CA GLY A 223 -19.34 2.62 -11.35
C GLY A 223 -18.54 1.77 -10.35
N ILE A 224 -17.23 2.01 -10.32
CA ILE A 224 -16.30 1.30 -9.43
C ILE A 224 -15.54 2.28 -8.57
N ALA A 225 -15.65 2.09 -7.26
CA ALA A 225 -14.78 2.75 -6.30
C ALA A 225 -13.83 1.75 -5.64
N VAL A 226 -12.60 2.20 -5.38
CA VAL A 226 -11.61 1.43 -4.61
C VAL A 226 -11.28 2.18 -3.34
N TRP A 227 -11.44 1.49 -2.22
CA TRP A 227 -11.19 2.00 -0.88
C TRP A 227 -10.09 1.20 -0.21
N GLY A 228 -8.87 1.71 -0.24
CA GLY A 228 -7.74 1.16 0.51
C GLY A 228 -7.58 1.86 1.86
N ASP A 229 -7.68 1.12 2.94
CA ASP A 229 -7.66 1.66 4.30
C ASP A 229 -6.47 1.16 5.12
N SER A 230 -6.19 1.87 6.21
CA SER A 230 -5.28 1.45 7.28
C SER A 230 -5.99 1.62 8.63
N LEU A 231 -6.11 0.53 9.39
CA LEU A 231 -6.64 0.51 10.74
C LEU A 231 -5.54 0.51 11.81
N ALA A 232 -4.27 0.48 11.39
CA ALA A 232 -3.15 0.51 12.32
C ALA A 232 -3.08 1.85 13.06
N PRO A 233 -2.86 1.84 14.38
CA PRO A 233 -2.59 3.04 15.13
C PRO A 233 -1.27 3.67 14.69
N VAL A 234 -1.21 5.00 14.70
CA VAL A 234 0.03 5.75 14.42
C VAL A 234 0.85 5.97 15.68
N ASN A 235 2.16 6.07 15.54
CA ASN A 235 3.03 6.44 16.64
C ASN A 235 2.83 7.92 17.01
N PRO A 236 2.77 8.28 18.31
CA PRO A 236 2.73 9.66 18.77
C PRO A 236 3.93 10.47 18.24
N ARG A 237 3.73 11.75 17.99
CA ARG A 237 4.78 12.62 17.42
C ARG A 237 5.99 12.77 18.30
N ASP A 238 5.78 12.84 19.62
CA ASP A 238 6.78 12.99 20.67
C ASP A 238 7.49 11.68 21.04
N ARG A 239 6.99 10.54 20.53
CA ARG A 239 7.58 9.25 20.83
C ARG A 239 8.96 9.11 20.21
N SER A 240 9.95 8.75 21.02
CA SER A 240 11.31 8.45 20.58
C SER A 240 11.36 7.20 19.69
N GLU A 241 12.21 7.24 18.71
CA GLU A 241 12.47 6.11 17.82
C GLU A 241 13.45 5.16 18.48
N VAL A 242 13.07 3.89 18.58
CA VAL A 242 13.86 2.83 19.23
C VAL A 242 13.98 1.59 18.34
N VAL A 243 15.03 0.81 18.58
CA VAL A 243 15.11 -0.53 17.97
C VAL A 243 14.01 -1.39 18.59
N PRO A 244 13.11 -2.03 17.79
CA PRO A 244 11.98 -2.78 18.34
C PRO A 244 12.37 -3.96 19.21
N HIS A 245 13.53 -4.58 18.93
CA HIS A 245 13.99 -5.75 19.67
C HIS A 245 14.46 -5.36 21.08
N GLY A 246 13.86 -5.96 22.09
CA GLY A 246 14.19 -5.71 23.50
C GLY A 246 13.64 -4.41 24.09
N ALA A 247 12.76 -3.70 23.39
CA ALA A 247 12.08 -2.53 23.94
C ALA A 247 10.82 -2.96 24.71
N ASP A 248 10.61 -2.43 25.92
CA ASP A 248 9.43 -2.71 26.76
C ASP A 248 8.12 -2.23 26.11
N ASN A 249 8.21 -1.19 25.28
CA ASN A 249 7.08 -0.61 24.57
C ASN A 249 7.51 -0.24 23.13
N PRO A 250 7.57 -1.20 22.22
CA PRO A 250 8.05 -0.95 20.86
C PRO A 250 7.09 -0.01 20.11
N ASN A 251 7.64 0.74 19.16
CA ASN A 251 6.84 1.53 18.24
C ASN A 251 6.00 0.61 17.35
N VAL A 252 4.80 1.08 17.00
CA VAL A 252 3.87 0.35 16.15
C VAL A 252 4.36 0.39 14.71
N GLN A 253 4.30 -0.76 14.03
CA GLN A 253 4.56 -0.86 12.61
C GLN A 253 3.35 -0.35 11.81
N SER A 254 3.60 0.37 10.72
CA SER A 254 2.55 0.89 9.86
C SER A 254 1.87 -0.20 9.01
N GLN A 255 0.69 0.12 8.48
CA GLN A 255 -0.03 -0.67 7.47
C GLN A 255 -0.36 0.21 6.25
N PRO A 256 0.62 0.56 5.42
CA PRO A 256 0.44 1.55 4.35
C PRO A 256 -0.17 0.98 3.06
N GLU A 257 -0.25 -0.35 2.93
CA GLU A 257 -0.49 -0.97 1.63
C GLU A 257 -1.92 -0.79 1.13
N GLY A 258 -2.91 -0.64 2.03
CA GLY A 258 -4.29 -0.38 1.60
C GLY A 258 -4.36 0.79 0.63
N GLY A 259 -3.94 1.97 1.05
CA GLY A 259 -3.98 3.17 0.20
C GLY A 259 -3.02 3.11 -1.00
N LEU A 260 -1.84 2.48 -0.85
CA LEU A 260 -0.92 2.27 -1.98
C LEU A 260 -1.55 1.39 -3.07
N LEU A 261 -2.15 0.27 -2.69
CA LEU A 261 -2.80 -0.66 -3.62
C LEU A 261 -4.00 -0.02 -4.32
N ALA A 262 -4.78 0.81 -3.61
CA ALA A 262 -5.89 1.54 -4.23
C ALA A 262 -5.40 2.47 -5.34
N MET A 263 -4.35 3.24 -5.11
CA MET A 263 -3.75 4.11 -6.12
C MET A 263 -3.11 3.32 -7.28
N PHE A 264 -2.41 2.22 -6.99
CA PHE A 264 -1.85 1.36 -8.03
C PHE A 264 -2.94 0.68 -8.85
N ALA A 265 -4.00 0.16 -8.23
CA ALA A 265 -5.13 -0.41 -8.97
C ALA A 265 -5.70 0.60 -9.96
N ALA A 266 -5.94 1.83 -9.53
CA ALA A 266 -6.43 2.89 -10.38
C ALA A 266 -5.41 3.35 -11.46
N LEU A 267 -4.11 3.19 -11.24
CA LEU A 267 -3.12 3.41 -12.29
C LEU A 267 -3.28 2.39 -13.42
N PHE A 268 -3.56 1.12 -13.10
CA PHE A 268 -3.60 0.02 -14.08
C PHE A 268 -5.00 -0.30 -14.63
N GLU A 269 -6.07 0.03 -13.91
CA GLU A 269 -7.46 -0.17 -14.32
C GLU A 269 -8.12 1.19 -14.62
N ASP A 270 -8.53 1.39 -15.88
CA ASP A 270 -9.12 2.67 -16.30
C ASP A 270 -10.58 2.82 -15.87
N GLU A 271 -11.22 1.71 -15.53
CA GLU A 271 -12.62 1.64 -15.11
C GLU A 271 -12.87 1.97 -13.63
N ILE A 272 -11.85 2.32 -12.88
CA ILE A 272 -12.01 2.81 -11.50
C ILE A 272 -12.31 4.31 -11.56
N ASP A 273 -13.46 4.70 -11.06
CA ASP A 273 -13.95 6.09 -11.07
C ASP A 273 -13.49 6.86 -9.84
N VAL A 274 -13.53 6.19 -8.68
CA VAL A 274 -13.30 6.81 -7.36
C VAL A 274 -12.23 6.04 -6.59
N VAL A 275 -11.28 6.77 -6.01
CA VAL A 275 -10.18 6.22 -5.21
C VAL A 275 -10.12 6.89 -3.85
N TYR A 276 -10.25 6.10 -2.79
CA TYR A 276 -9.96 6.52 -1.43
C TYR A 276 -8.74 5.77 -0.91
N ALA A 277 -7.69 6.52 -0.56
CA ALA A 277 -6.41 6.01 -0.07
C ALA A 277 -6.13 6.56 1.33
N HIS A 278 -6.28 5.73 2.37
CA HIS A 278 -6.07 6.13 3.76
C HIS A 278 -4.85 5.46 4.38
N GLY A 279 -4.10 6.24 5.16
CA GLY A 279 -3.02 5.72 5.99
C GLY A 279 -1.78 5.25 5.23
N SER A 280 -1.64 5.63 3.95
CA SER A 280 -0.47 5.29 3.13
C SER A 280 0.65 6.32 3.25
N PHE A 281 1.81 6.01 2.68
CA PHE A 281 2.87 6.99 2.48
C PHE A 281 2.44 8.05 1.46
N ALA A 282 2.71 9.33 1.75
CA ALA A 282 2.59 10.39 0.74
C ALA A 282 3.81 10.41 -0.21
N SER A 283 4.90 9.78 0.18
CA SER A 283 6.14 9.63 -0.59
C SER A 283 6.95 8.46 -0.06
N PHE A 284 7.51 7.65 -0.92
CA PHE A 284 8.52 6.66 -0.56
C PHE A 284 9.81 7.32 -0.04
N GLY A 285 10.04 8.60 -0.36
CA GLY A 285 11.16 9.37 0.19
C GLY A 285 11.15 9.44 1.72
N PHE A 286 9.98 9.39 2.34
CA PHE A 286 9.83 9.41 3.81
C PHE A 286 10.42 8.18 4.50
N LEU A 287 10.60 7.07 3.77
CA LEU A 287 11.27 5.88 4.28
C LEU A 287 12.78 6.10 4.52
N LEU A 288 13.33 7.19 3.95
CA LEU A 288 14.76 7.55 4.03
C LEU A 288 15.02 8.76 4.95
N ASP A 289 13.99 9.30 5.62
CA ASP A 289 14.14 10.48 6.48
C ASP A 289 14.78 10.15 7.84
N SER A 290 14.68 8.90 8.29
CA SER A 290 15.24 8.44 9.56
C SER A 290 16.12 7.20 9.37
N ARG A 291 17.01 6.95 10.35
CA ARG A 291 17.74 5.68 10.44
C ARG A 291 16.85 4.51 10.87
N PHE A 292 15.67 4.80 11.40
CA PHE A 292 14.66 3.83 11.80
C PHE A 292 13.55 3.75 10.75
N LEU A 293 13.00 2.56 10.60
CA LEU A 293 11.90 2.29 9.69
C LEU A 293 10.89 1.37 10.39
N TYR A 294 9.64 1.85 10.49
CA TYR A 294 8.51 1.08 11.06
C TYR A 294 7.49 0.71 9.98
N ALA A 295 7.93 0.62 8.74
CA ALA A 295 7.14 0.04 7.64
C ALA A 295 7.41 -1.47 7.55
N PRO A 296 6.38 -2.29 7.19
CA PRO A 296 6.59 -3.70 6.93
C PRO A 296 7.51 -3.90 5.73
N HIS A 297 8.34 -4.94 5.76
CA HIS A 297 9.18 -5.31 4.61
C HIS A 297 8.32 -5.55 3.34
N ALA A 298 7.11 -6.05 3.53
CA ALA A 298 6.14 -6.28 2.47
C ALA A 298 5.79 -5.03 1.66
N SER A 299 5.81 -3.84 2.28
CA SER A 299 5.49 -2.55 1.64
C SER A 299 6.68 -1.93 0.88
N ILE A 300 7.87 -2.54 0.97
CA ILE A 300 9.07 -2.01 0.32
C ILE A 300 9.11 -2.49 -1.14
N ILE A 301 9.17 -1.52 -2.05
CA ILE A 301 9.29 -1.76 -3.48
C ILE A 301 10.70 -1.37 -3.92
N PRO A 302 11.59 -2.36 -4.20
CA PRO A 302 12.95 -2.08 -4.62
C PRO A 302 12.98 -1.23 -5.89
N GLY A 303 13.77 -0.16 -5.87
CA GLY A 303 13.93 0.71 -7.03
C GLY A 303 12.82 1.76 -7.25
N ALA A 304 11.78 1.83 -6.40
CA ALA A 304 10.68 2.78 -6.56
C ALA A 304 11.16 4.21 -6.85
N LEU A 305 11.96 4.80 -5.97
CA LEU A 305 12.45 6.18 -6.11
C LEU A 305 13.48 6.40 -7.25
N ALA A 306 13.91 5.34 -7.91
CA ALA A 306 14.68 5.46 -9.14
C ALA A 306 13.79 5.69 -10.37
N GLN A 307 12.51 5.42 -10.22
CA GLN A 307 11.52 5.48 -11.31
C GLN A 307 10.52 6.62 -11.12
N SER A 308 9.83 6.66 -10.00
CA SER A 308 8.85 7.71 -9.64
C SER A 308 8.49 7.61 -8.16
N ASP A 309 7.55 8.42 -7.69
CA ASP A 309 7.09 8.41 -6.31
C ASP A 309 5.56 8.30 -6.25
N VAL A 310 5.00 8.15 -5.06
CA VAL A 310 3.56 8.05 -4.80
C VAL A 310 2.78 9.20 -5.44
N CYS A 311 3.29 10.44 -5.33
CA CYS A 311 2.64 11.60 -5.94
C CYS A 311 2.61 11.56 -7.47
N ASP A 312 3.55 10.88 -8.12
CA ASP A 312 3.55 10.72 -9.57
C ASP A 312 2.46 9.72 -9.99
N VAL A 313 2.27 8.63 -9.20
CA VAL A 313 1.13 7.71 -9.37
C VAL A 313 -0.20 8.44 -9.17
N ALA A 314 -0.35 9.16 -8.05
CA ALA A 314 -1.54 9.94 -7.76
C ALA A 314 -1.85 11.00 -8.85
N SER A 315 -0.81 11.65 -9.40
CA SER A 315 -0.96 12.59 -10.53
C SER A 315 -1.53 11.92 -11.78
N ALA A 316 -1.13 10.67 -12.07
CA ALA A 316 -1.61 9.94 -13.23
C ALA A 316 -3.10 9.53 -13.13
N LEU A 317 -3.72 9.70 -11.96
CA LEU A 317 -5.15 9.41 -11.77
C LEU A 317 -6.06 10.56 -12.21
N ALA A 318 -5.55 11.78 -12.37
CA ALA A 318 -6.33 12.91 -12.85
C ALA A 318 -6.97 12.59 -14.22
N PRO A 319 -8.26 12.97 -14.45
CA PRO A 319 -9.13 13.79 -13.59
C PRO A 319 -10.05 12.99 -12.64
N ARG A 320 -9.81 11.68 -12.42
CA ARG A 320 -10.66 10.81 -11.58
C ARG A 320 -10.71 11.27 -10.13
N ALA A 321 -11.81 10.97 -9.44
CA ALA A 321 -11.96 11.33 -8.03
C ALA A 321 -10.93 10.61 -7.15
N LEU A 322 -10.09 11.37 -6.45
CA LEU A 322 -9.04 10.85 -5.57
C LEU A 322 -9.09 11.56 -4.21
N TRP A 323 -9.23 10.76 -3.15
CA TRP A 323 -9.05 11.26 -1.80
C TRP A 323 -7.86 10.56 -1.13
N VAL A 324 -6.81 11.33 -0.81
CA VAL A 324 -5.67 10.86 -0.03
C VAL A 324 -5.81 11.38 1.39
N ALA A 325 -6.04 10.46 2.33
CA ALA A 325 -6.31 10.76 3.72
C ALA A 325 -5.27 10.15 4.65
N GLY A 326 -5.03 10.85 5.77
CA GLY A 326 -4.29 10.27 6.88
C GLY A 326 -2.89 9.76 6.56
N THR A 327 -2.14 10.44 5.72
CA THR A 327 -0.79 10.02 5.30
C THR A 327 0.19 9.90 6.47
N ILE A 328 1.12 8.98 6.36
CA ILE A 328 2.13 8.64 7.35
C ILE A 328 3.55 8.72 6.77
N ASP A 329 4.53 8.81 7.65
CA ASP A 329 5.96 8.76 7.30
C ASP A 329 6.57 7.36 7.58
N GLY A 330 7.87 7.22 7.31
CA GLY A 330 8.59 5.95 7.45
C GLY A 330 8.70 5.43 8.89
N VAL A 331 8.42 6.26 9.88
CA VAL A 331 8.39 5.88 11.31
C VAL A 331 6.97 5.79 11.87
N ASN A 332 5.99 5.63 10.96
CA ASN A 332 4.57 5.49 11.28
C ASN A 332 4.02 6.67 12.11
N LYS A 333 4.49 7.88 11.86
CA LYS A 333 3.92 9.10 12.43
C LYS A 333 3.01 9.78 11.41
N ARG A 334 1.88 10.34 11.87
CA ARG A 334 0.96 11.11 11.02
C ARG A 334 1.69 12.33 10.45
N CYS A 335 1.71 12.45 9.14
CA CYS A 335 2.24 13.65 8.48
C CYS A 335 1.39 14.88 8.84
N SER A 336 2.04 16.05 8.97
CA SER A 336 1.31 17.31 9.05
C SER A 336 0.67 17.65 7.71
N LYS A 337 -0.29 18.57 7.70
CA LYS A 337 -0.92 19.06 6.48
C LYS A 337 0.12 19.61 5.51
N GLU A 338 1.08 20.38 6.03
CA GLU A 338 2.16 21.01 5.26
C GLU A 338 3.06 19.94 4.62
N LYS A 339 3.49 18.93 5.40
CA LYS A 339 4.33 17.81 4.91
C LYS A 339 3.60 17.02 3.83
N SER A 340 2.33 16.69 4.03
CA SER A 340 1.50 15.98 3.05
C SER A 340 1.30 16.79 1.77
N THR A 341 0.94 18.06 1.90
CA THR A 341 0.74 18.97 0.77
C THR A 341 2.02 19.17 -0.02
N ALA A 342 3.17 19.31 0.65
CA ALA A 342 4.46 19.45 -0.02
C ALA A 342 4.82 18.19 -0.83
N ALA A 343 4.60 16.99 -0.26
CA ALA A 343 4.85 15.73 -0.94
C ALA A 343 3.91 15.51 -2.16
N LEU A 344 2.63 15.89 -2.02
CA LEU A 344 1.62 15.73 -3.06
C LEU A 344 1.48 16.96 -3.97
N ARG A 345 2.40 17.91 -3.92
CA ARG A 345 2.37 19.12 -4.78
C ARG A 345 2.31 18.78 -6.28
N PRO A 346 3.05 17.81 -6.82
CA PRO A 346 2.90 17.41 -8.22
C PRO A 346 1.47 16.97 -8.56
N THR A 347 0.83 16.22 -7.68
CA THR A 347 -0.56 15.77 -7.84
C THR A 347 -1.52 16.96 -7.86
N ILE A 348 -1.41 17.88 -6.91
CA ILE A 348 -2.24 19.08 -6.83
C ILE A 348 -2.12 19.89 -8.12
N ASN A 349 -0.89 20.08 -8.61
CA ASN A 349 -0.65 20.85 -9.83
C ASN A 349 -1.25 20.16 -11.08
N THR A 350 -1.17 18.81 -11.14
CA THR A 350 -1.76 18.07 -12.26
C THR A 350 -3.27 18.14 -12.27
N TYR A 351 -3.94 17.98 -11.12
CA TYR A 351 -5.40 18.13 -11.02
C TYR A 351 -5.86 19.54 -11.37
N ARG A 352 -5.12 20.56 -10.93
CA ARG A 352 -5.38 21.96 -11.33
C ARG A 352 -5.25 22.16 -12.83
N ALA A 353 -4.18 21.67 -13.44
CA ALA A 353 -3.96 21.77 -14.88
C ALA A 353 -5.03 21.03 -15.69
N ALA A 354 -5.63 19.99 -15.12
CA ALA A 354 -6.74 19.24 -15.73
C ALA A 354 -8.13 19.88 -15.48
N GLY A 355 -8.23 20.98 -14.73
CA GLY A 355 -9.51 21.58 -14.33
C GLY A 355 -10.35 20.69 -13.41
N ALA A 356 -9.71 19.80 -12.65
CA ALA A 356 -10.35 18.78 -11.81
C ALA A 356 -9.98 18.92 -10.32
N GLU A 357 -9.77 20.14 -9.86
CA GLU A 357 -9.37 20.42 -8.47
C GLU A 357 -10.39 19.86 -7.47
N ASP A 358 -11.69 19.93 -7.79
CA ASP A 358 -12.79 19.43 -6.96
C ASP A 358 -12.83 17.89 -6.86
N HIS A 359 -12.13 17.20 -7.75
CA HIS A 359 -11.99 15.74 -7.72
C HIS A 359 -10.80 15.29 -6.83
N LEU A 360 -9.94 16.20 -6.40
CA LEU A 360 -8.84 15.91 -5.49
C LEU A 360 -9.14 16.37 -4.07
N LYS A 361 -9.25 15.43 -3.15
CA LYS A 361 -9.39 15.72 -1.72
C LYS A 361 -8.15 15.26 -0.95
N LEU A 362 -7.60 16.12 -0.11
CA LEU A 362 -6.46 15.83 0.76
C LEU A 362 -6.84 16.12 2.21
N GLY A 363 -6.39 15.29 3.15
CA GLY A 363 -6.56 15.59 4.57
C GLY A 363 -7.09 14.44 5.41
N PHE A 364 -7.86 14.76 6.46
CA PHE A 364 -8.32 13.79 7.43
C PHE A 364 -9.46 12.92 6.90
N ALA A 365 -9.52 11.66 7.39
CA ALA A 365 -10.63 10.75 7.13
C ALA A 365 -11.91 11.22 7.87
N GLY A 366 -13.05 11.10 7.21
CA GLY A 366 -14.39 11.37 7.77
C GLY A 366 -15.39 11.61 6.65
N GLY A 367 -16.56 10.92 6.69
CA GLY A 367 -17.58 11.02 5.66
C GLY A 367 -17.17 10.40 4.32
N VAL A 368 -16.36 9.33 4.36
CA VAL A 368 -15.89 8.66 3.14
C VAL A 368 -17.04 8.05 2.34
N ALA A 369 -18.06 7.51 3.00
CA ALA A 369 -19.24 6.97 2.32
C ALA A 369 -19.99 8.06 1.57
N ASP A 370 -20.29 9.19 2.24
CA ASP A 370 -21.02 10.30 1.62
C ASP A 370 -20.26 10.87 0.41
N TRP A 371 -18.95 11.03 0.55
CA TRP A 371 -18.10 11.47 -0.56
C TRP A 371 -18.08 10.45 -1.71
N THR A 372 -17.98 9.16 -1.41
CA THR A 372 -17.98 8.11 -2.45
C THR A 372 -19.30 8.07 -3.19
N ILE A 373 -20.44 8.16 -2.47
CA ILE A 373 -21.79 8.23 -3.04
C ILE A 373 -21.90 9.43 -3.97
N GLU A 374 -21.46 10.61 -3.52
CA GLU A 374 -21.45 11.83 -4.34
C GLU A 374 -20.64 11.66 -5.63
N GLN A 375 -19.45 11.07 -5.54
CA GLN A 375 -18.59 10.93 -6.73
C GLN A 375 -19.11 9.86 -7.70
N LEU A 376 -19.70 8.77 -7.24
CA LEU A 376 -20.30 7.73 -8.10
C LEU A 376 -21.64 8.16 -8.72
N SER A 377 -22.25 9.24 -8.24
CA SER A 377 -23.52 9.78 -8.75
C SER A 377 -23.30 10.83 -9.87
N LYS A 378 -22.08 11.26 -10.12
CA LYS A 378 -21.69 12.23 -11.15
C LYS A 378 -21.45 11.56 -12.50
#